data_a3097cbdd05ce89f15b5ec4bc62a1351
#
_entry.id   a3097cbdd05ce89f15b5ec4bc62a1351
#
_cell.length_a   1.000
_cell.length_b   1.000
_cell.length_c   1.000
_cell.angle_alpha   90.00
_cell.angle_beta   90.00
_cell.angle_gamma   90.00
#
_symmetry.space_group_name_H-M   'P 1'
#
loop_
_entity.id
_entity.type
_entity.pdbx_description
1 polymer ?
#
loop_
_entity_poly.entity_id
_entity_poly.type
_entity_poly.pdbx_seq_one_letter_code
_entity_poly.pdbx_strand_id
1 'polypeptide(L)'
;SEKKLESIIDWELAHIGNPMEDLGWLCVRSWRFGNVEKRAAGLGDIDDLIAGYESNSKIKIDKSQLDIWQLYGSLKWGIICMVQTFAHLSGAVNSLEKAAIGRRVSETEFDLMNMIKNKNFL
;
A
#
# COMPACT_ATOMS: atom_id res chain seq x y z
N SER A 1 14.22 -24.27 -2.31
CA SER A 1 14.97 -23.06 -1.89
C SER A 1 14.14 -22.31 -0.86
N GLU A 2 14.73 -21.95 0.25
CA GLU A 2 14.08 -21.07 1.23
C GLU A 2 13.78 -19.72 0.55
N LYS A 3 12.51 -19.33 0.58
CA LYS A 3 12.11 -18.00 0.14
C LYS A 3 12.58 -16.99 1.18
N LYS A 4 13.46 -16.09 0.80
CA LYS A 4 13.96 -15.01 1.66
C LYS A 4 13.88 -13.68 0.93
N LEU A 5 13.77 -12.59 1.71
CA LEU A 5 13.88 -11.25 1.18
C LEU A 5 15.33 -11.02 0.70
N GLU A 6 15.50 -10.64 -0.56
CA GLU A 6 16.83 -10.41 -1.13
C GLU A 6 17.17 -8.93 -1.23
N SER A 7 16.19 -8.06 -1.51
CA SER A 7 16.40 -6.63 -1.63
C SER A 7 15.11 -5.83 -1.40
N ILE A 8 15.27 -4.56 -1.06
CA ILE A 8 14.22 -3.54 -1.05
C ILE A 8 14.59 -2.53 -2.12
N ILE A 9 13.67 -2.26 -3.04
CA ILE A 9 13.86 -1.39 -4.20
C ILE A 9 12.86 -0.22 -4.15
N ASP A 10 12.95 0.71 -5.11
CA ASP A 10 11.97 1.79 -5.30
C ASP A 10 12.04 2.88 -4.22
N TRP A 11 13.26 3.38 -3.99
CA TRP A 11 13.56 4.35 -2.94
C TRP A 11 13.23 5.81 -3.27
N GLU A 12 12.64 6.09 -4.43
CA GLU A 12 12.41 7.46 -4.91
C GLU A 12 11.46 8.29 -4.04
N LEU A 13 10.60 7.63 -3.26
CA LEU A 13 9.70 8.30 -2.29
C LEU A 13 10.20 8.18 -0.84
N ALA A 14 11.42 7.69 -0.62
CA ALA A 14 11.95 7.52 0.72
C ALA A 14 12.14 8.86 1.44
N HIS A 15 11.71 8.92 2.69
CA HIS A 15 11.83 10.09 3.54
C HIS A 15 11.87 9.68 5.01
N ILE A 16 12.23 10.63 5.89
CA ILE A 16 12.16 10.42 7.33
C ILE A 16 10.73 10.71 7.79
N GLY A 17 10.03 9.70 8.29
CA GLY A 17 8.64 9.80 8.66
C GLY A 17 8.21 8.80 9.73
N ASN A 18 6.91 8.63 9.89
CA ASN A 18 6.34 7.65 10.82
C ASN A 18 6.49 6.24 10.23
N PRO A 19 7.10 5.28 10.94
CA PRO A 19 7.27 3.91 10.44
C PRO A 19 5.93 3.19 10.15
N MET A 20 4.81 3.67 10.71
CA MET A 20 3.49 3.15 10.38
C MET A 20 3.10 3.41 8.92
N GLU A 21 3.70 4.40 8.25
CA GLU A 21 3.47 4.66 6.83
C GLU A 21 3.93 3.47 5.98
N ASP A 22 5.14 2.95 6.23
CA ASP A 22 5.66 1.79 5.49
C ASP A 22 4.84 0.53 5.75
N LEU A 23 4.47 0.29 7.02
CA LEU A 23 3.64 -0.86 7.37
C LEU A 23 2.23 -0.75 6.77
N GLY A 24 1.64 0.44 6.79
CA GLY A 24 0.35 0.72 6.16
C GLY A 24 0.41 0.56 4.63
N TRP A 25 1.49 1.05 4.02
CA TRP A 25 1.74 0.89 2.59
C TRP A 25 1.82 -0.58 2.19
N LEU A 26 2.56 -1.39 2.95
CA LEU A 26 2.66 -2.82 2.73
C LEU A 26 1.29 -3.54 2.82
N CYS A 27 0.36 -2.99 3.60
CA CYS A 27 -0.98 -3.55 3.78
C CYS A 27 -1.99 -3.14 2.70
N VAL A 28 -1.66 -2.22 1.78
CA VAL A 28 -2.55 -1.80 0.69
C VAL A 28 -2.94 -3.00 -0.16
N ARG A 29 -4.22 -3.08 -0.54
CA ARG A 29 -4.76 -4.24 -1.26
C ARG A 29 -4.09 -4.48 -2.61
N SER A 30 -3.66 -3.42 -3.28
CA SER A 30 -2.97 -3.49 -4.58
C SER A 30 -1.70 -4.35 -4.56
N TRP A 31 -1.05 -4.50 -3.40
CA TRP A 31 0.16 -5.30 -3.23
C TRP A 31 -0.09 -6.77 -2.87
N ARG A 32 -1.35 -7.20 -2.78
CA ARG A 32 -1.68 -8.56 -2.33
C ARG A 32 -1.73 -9.59 -3.48
N PHE A 33 -1.64 -9.16 -4.72
CA PHE A 33 -1.50 -9.99 -5.94
C PHE A 33 -2.41 -11.23 -5.95
N GLY A 34 -3.70 -11.03 -5.64
CA GLY A 34 -4.71 -12.09 -5.59
C GLY A 34 -4.90 -12.77 -4.22
N ASN A 35 -3.93 -12.68 -3.30
CA ASN A 35 -4.04 -13.22 -1.95
C ASN A 35 -4.71 -12.20 -1.02
N VAL A 36 -5.95 -11.81 -1.31
CA VAL A 36 -6.63 -10.67 -0.68
C VAL A 36 -6.70 -10.78 0.84
N GLU A 37 -6.85 -12.00 1.36
CA GLU A 37 -6.95 -12.29 2.79
C GLU A 37 -5.60 -12.12 3.53
N LYS A 38 -4.48 -12.25 2.83
CA LYS A 38 -3.14 -12.07 3.39
C LYS A 38 -2.76 -10.60 3.39
N ARG A 39 -3.06 -9.92 4.49
CA ARG A 39 -2.98 -8.47 4.61
C ARG A 39 -1.56 -7.92 4.50
N ALA A 40 -0.55 -8.67 4.91
CA ALA A 40 0.86 -8.30 4.75
C ALA A 40 1.35 -8.63 3.32
N ALA A 41 1.13 -7.72 2.36
CA ALA A 41 1.55 -7.81 0.96
C ALA A 41 1.13 -9.10 0.22
N GLY A 42 0.06 -9.76 0.64
CA GLY A 42 -0.34 -11.05 0.10
C GLY A 42 0.53 -12.23 0.54
N LEU A 43 1.49 -12.01 1.44
CA LEU A 43 2.47 -13.01 1.90
C LEU A 43 2.07 -13.65 3.24
N GLY A 44 1.54 -12.86 4.17
CA GLY A 44 1.26 -13.29 5.54
C GLY A 44 0.13 -12.53 6.20
N ASP A 45 -0.15 -12.92 7.43
CA ASP A 45 -1.16 -12.27 8.26
C ASP A 45 -0.60 -11.01 8.92
N ILE A 46 -1.50 -10.12 9.30
CA ILE A 46 -1.11 -8.83 9.92
C ILE A 46 -0.44 -9.05 11.29
N ASP A 47 -0.84 -10.08 12.01
CA ASP A 47 -0.28 -10.38 13.33
C ASP A 47 1.17 -10.87 13.22
N ASP A 48 1.49 -11.63 12.17
CA ASP A 48 2.86 -12.06 11.89
C ASP A 48 3.75 -10.87 11.51
N LEU A 49 3.22 -9.94 10.70
CA LEU A 49 3.93 -8.70 10.35
C LEU A 49 4.24 -7.87 11.60
N ILE A 50 3.25 -7.66 12.47
CA ILE A 50 3.41 -6.90 13.71
C ILE A 50 4.42 -7.57 14.63
N ALA A 51 4.28 -8.88 14.86
CA ALA A 51 5.20 -9.63 15.70
C ALA A 51 6.63 -9.57 15.17
N GLY A 52 6.82 -9.73 13.85
CA GLY A 52 8.12 -9.60 13.20
C GLY A 52 8.73 -8.21 13.35
N TYR A 53 7.93 -7.16 13.17
CA TYR A 53 8.40 -5.78 13.36
C TYR A 53 8.78 -5.50 14.82
N GLU A 54 7.90 -5.82 15.77
CA GLU A 54 8.11 -5.57 17.19
C GLU A 54 9.28 -6.36 17.78
N SER A 55 9.60 -7.53 17.22
CA SER A 55 10.77 -8.33 17.65
C SER A 55 12.11 -7.67 17.29
N ASN A 56 12.12 -6.82 16.25
CA ASN A 56 13.31 -6.14 15.74
C ASN A 56 13.29 -4.63 16.01
N SER A 57 12.23 -4.10 16.60
CA SER A 57 12.04 -2.68 16.89
C SER A 57 11.62 -2.48 18.35
N LYS A 58 11.96 -1.30 18.90
CA LYS A 58 11.44 -0.88 20.22
C LYS A 58 10.04 -0.27 20.15
N ILE A 59 9.49 -0.12 18.94
CA ILE A 59 8.21 0.51 18.69
C ILE A 59 7.11 -0.54 18.78
N LYS A 60 6.07 -0.24 19.56
CA LYS A 60 4.85 -1.04 19.62
C LYS A 60 3.84 -0.56 18.59
N ILE A 61 3.18 -1.50 17.93
CA ILE A 61 2.26 -1.25 16.84
C ILE A 61 0.83 -1.20 17.38
N ASP A 62 0.18 -0.06 17.19
CA ASP A 62 -1.25 0.07 17.36
C ASP A 62 -1.97 -0.27 16.05
N LYS A 63 -2.78 -1.33 16.07
CA LYS A 63 -3.53 -1.78 14.89
C LYS A 63 -4.49 -0.71 14.36
N SER A 64 -5.04 0.14 15.22
CA SER A 64 -5.94 1.22 14.79
C SER A 64 -5.20 2.26 13.96
N GLN A 65 -4.00 2.63 14.37
CA GLN A 65 -3.13 3.52 13.58
C GLN A 65 -2.71 2.87 12.26
N LEU A 66 -2.40 1.58 12.26
CA LEU A 66 -2.04 0.85 11.05
C LEU A 66 -3.19 0.85 10.03
N ASP A 67 -4.44 0.73 10.48
CA ASP A 67 -5.62 0.84 9.61
C ASP A 67 -5.73 2.22 8.96
N ILE A 68 -5.45 3.30 9.71
CA ILE A 68 -5.42 4.68 9.19
C ILE A 68 -4.31 4.83 8.13
N TRP A 69 -3.12 4.31 8.41
CA TRP A 69 -2.01 4.38 7.47
C TRP A 69 -2.22 3.54 6.22
N GLN A 70 -2.92 2.40 6.34
CA GLN A 70 -3.34 1.63 5.16
C GLN A 70 -4.35 2.41 4.31
N LEU A 71 -5.32 3.10 4.93
CA LEU A 71 -6.27 3.97 4.22
C LEU A 71 -5.52 5.09 3.50
N TYR A 72 -4.59 5.77 4.19
CA TYR A 72 -3.73 6.78 3.59
C TYR A 72 -2.92 6.22 2.41
N GLY A 73 -2.33 5.03 2.56
CA GLY A 73 -1.59 4.35 1.50
C GLY A 73 -2.46 4.04 0.28
N SER A 74 -3.70 3.60 0.49
CA SER A 74 -4.65 3.37 -0.61
C SER A 74 -4.98 4.66 -1.35
N LEU A 75 -5.21 5.77 -0.63
CA LEU A 75 -5.42 7.09 -1.22
C LEU A 75 -4.18 7.56 -2.02
N LYS A 76 -2.99 7.46 -1.40
CA LYS A 76 -1.71 7.80 -2.03
C LYS A 76 -1.52 7.04 -3.34
N TRP A 77 -1.79 5.72 -3.34
CA TRP A 77 -1.71 4.91 -4.55
C TRP A 77 -2.69 5.35 -5.65
N GLY A 78 -3.93 5.65 -5.30
CA GLY A 78 -4.91 6.19 -6.24
C GLY A 78 -4.43 7.48 -6.91
N ILE A 79 -3.88 8.41 -6.12
CA ILE A 79 -3.30 9.67 -6.63
C ILE A 79 -2.11 9.40 -7.55
N ILE A 80 -1.21 8.48 -7.18
CA ILE A 80 -0.08 8.08 -8.04
C ILE A 80 -0.59 7.53 -9.37
N CYS A 81 -1.61 6.68 -9.38
CA CYS A 81 -2.24 6.17 -10.60
C CYS A 81 -2.80 7.28 -11.49
N MET A 82 -3.45 8.29 -10.89
CA MET A 82 -3.96 9.45 -11.61
C MET A 82 -2.83 10.27 -12.25
N VAL A 83 -1.77 10.57 -11.49
CA VAL A 83 -0.60 11.34 -11.98
C VAL A 83 0.10 10.60 -13.11
N GLN A 84 0.32 9.30 -12.98
CA GLN A 84 0.94 8.47 -14.02
C GLN A 84 0.12 8.49 -15.32
N THR A 85 -1.20 8.34 -15.19
CA THR A 85 -2.11 8.37 -16.35
C THR A 85 -2.14 9.74 -17.00
N PHE A 86 -2.17 10.82 -16.21
CA PHE A 86 -2.13 12.18 -16.71
C PHE A 86 -0.83 12.47 -17.51
N ALA A 87 0.30 11.94 -17.06
CA ALA A 87 1.57 12.08 -17.80
C ALA A 87 1.47 11.46 -19.21
N HIS A 88 0.73 10.37 -19.38
CA HIS A 88 0.45 9.80 -20.70
C HIS A 88 -0.54 10.63 -21.51
N LEU A 89 -1.70 10.98 -20.91
CA LEU A 89 -2.76 11.70 -21.60
C LEU A 89 -2.35 13.11 -22.04
N SER A 90 -1.48 13.77 -21.28
CA SER A 90 -0.94 15.10 -21.63
C SER A 90 0.11 15.05 -22.74
N GLY A 91 0.54 13.86 -23.15
CA GLY A 91 1.62 13.69 -24.12
C GLY A 91 3.03 13.85 -23.55
N ALA A 92 3.19 14.10 -22.25
CA ALA A 92 4.50 14.24 -21.62
C ALA A 92 5.30 12.93 -21.66
N VAL A 93 4.61 11.78 -21.58
CA VAL A 93 5.20 10.43 -21.66
C VAL A 93 4.30 9.52 -22.48
N ASN A 94 4.81 8.96 -23.57
CA ASN A 94 4.07 7.96 -24.34
C ASN A 94 4.33 6.56 -23.78
N SER A 95 3.41 6.06 -22.94
CA SER A 95 3.53 4.76 -22.28
C SER A 95 2.17 4.09 -22.10
N LEU A 96 2.01 2.91 -22.70
CA LEU A 96 0.80 2.08 -22.51
C LEU A 96 0.63 1.63 -21.06
N GLU A 97 1.71 1.39 -20.34
CA GLU A 97 1.70 1.04 -18.92
C GLU A 97 1.07 2.17 -18.11
N LYS A 98 1.50 3.43 -18.32
CA LYS A 98 0.94 4.61 -17.66
C LYS A 98 -0.52 4.86 -18.02
N ALA A 99 -0.93 4.56 -19.24
CA ALA A 99 -2.34 4.62 -19.63
C ALA A 99 -3.17 3.55 -18.90
N ALA A 100 -2.66 2.33 -18.81
CA ALA A 100 -3.36 1.21 -18.19
C ALA A 100 -3.49 1.35 -16.67
N ILE A 101 -2.51 1.95 -16.01
CA ILE A 101 -2.47 2.09 -14.55
C ILE A 101 -3.63 2.97 -14.03
N GLY A 102 -4.17 3.87 -14.86
CA GLY A 102 -5.32 4.69 -14.53
C GLY A 102 -6.59 3.90 -14.18
N ARG A 103 -6.70 2.68 -14.68
CA ARG A 103 -7.83 1.79 -14.32
C ARG A 103 -7.83 1.39 -12.84
N ARG A 104 -6.66 1.47 -12.19
CA ARG A 104 -6.53 1.15 -10.76
C ARG A 104 -7.10 2.22 -9.84
N VAL A 105 -7.41 3.41 -10.35
CA VAL A 105 -8.06 4.46 -9.57
C VAL A 105 -9.39 3.96 -9.01
N SER A 106 -10.24 3.36 -9.84
CA SER A 106 -11.53 2.81 -9.40
C SER A 106 -11.38 1.66 -8.39
N GLU A 107 -10.30 0.86 -8.51
CA GLU A 107 -9.99 -0.18 -7.52
C GLU A 107 -9.68 0.44 -6.16
N THR A 108 -8.87 1.52 -6.14
CA THR A 108 -8.52 2.21 -4.88
C THR A 108 -9.70 2.95 -4.28
N GLU A 109 -10.56 3.56 -5.06
CA GLU A 109 -11.80 4.19 -4.60
C GLU A 109 -12.72 3.17 -3.92
N PHE A 110 -12.92 2.01 -4.55
CA PHE A 110 -13.70 0.92 -3.98
C PHE A 110 -13.11 0.43 -2.64
N ASP A 111 -11.79 0.24 -2.58
CA ASP A 111 -11.10 -0.19 -1.36
C ASP A 111 -11.22 0.84 -0.24
N LEU A 112 -11.06 2.14 -0.56
CA LEU A 112 -11.22 3.24 0.40
C LEU A 112 -12.65 3.27 0.97
N MET A 113 -13.67 3.20 0.12
CA MET A 113 -15.07 3.19 0.56
C MET A 113 -15.39 2.00 1.47
N ASN A 114 -14.87 0.81 1.15
CA ASN A 114 -15.03 -0.37 1.98
C ASN A 114 -14.32 -0.21 3.34
N MET A 115 -13.11 0.33 3.36
CA MET A 115 -12.39 0.57 4.60
C MET A 115 -13.11 1.57 5.50
N ILE A 116 -13.59 2.68 4.95
CA ILE A 116 -14.33 3.72 5.68
C ILE A 116 -15.60 3.11 6.29
N LYS A 117 -16.38 2.38 5.49
CA LYS A 117 -17.62 1.75 5.92
C LYS A 117 -17.41 0.71 7.02
N ASN A 118 -16.40 -0.16 6.88
CA ASN A 118 -16.21 -1.32 7.75
C ASN A 118 -15.49 -0.96 9.06
N LYS A 119 -14.76 0.14 9.10
CA LYS A 119 -13.96 0.55 10.26
C LYS A 119 -14.58 1.74 11.03
N ASN A 120 -15.73 2.24 10.61
CA ASN A 120 -16.40 3.39 11.22
C ASN A 120 -15.47 4.60 11.40
N PHE A 121 -14.72 4.96 10.35
CA PHE A 121 -13.86 6.14 10.36
C PHE A 121 -14.64 7.48 10.28
N LEU A 122 -15.96 7.41 10.11
CA LEU A 122 -16.87 8.56 10.07
C LEU A 122 -17.87 8.48 11.19
#